data_2d270d0ff5f69300d4fadbc1699b9fe2
#
_entry.id   2d270d0ff5f69300d4fadbc1699b9fe2
#
_cell.length_a   1.000
_cell.length_b   1.000
_cell.length_c   1.000
_cell.angle_alpha   90.00
_cell.angle_beta   90.00
_cell.angle_gamma   90.00
#
_symmetry.space_group_name_H-M   'P 1'
#
loop_
_entity.id
_entity.type
_entity.pdbx_description
1 polymer ?
#
loop_
_entity_poly.entity_id
_entity_poly.type
_entity_poly.pdbx_seq_one_letter_code
_entity_poly.pdbx_strand_id
1 'polypeptide(L)'
;EGIRRGNFFANFILFHVGLPLVGSFFSMLENKFILKHILAGGFVDKSKLPKDYLNLLASTIRKRGYTFHFINVLSNFQTWINCKNIYETVTHPTVLVYGEADWSKSSERLDSQTKLKLDSHHTIKKCGHFSFLEQPKKVAEIIKSK
;
A
#
# COMPACT_ATOMS: atom_id res chain seq x y z
N GLU A 1 5.42 -6.22 3.29
CA GLU A 1 5.52 -6.05 4.75
C GLU A 1 4.47 -5.08 5.35
N GLY A 2 3.91 -4.14 4.61
CA GLY A 2 2.89 -3.20 5.08
C GLY A 2 1.46 -3.75 5.22
N ILE A 3 1.14 -4.86 4.57
CA ILE A 3 -0.25 -5.36 4.46
C ILE A 3 -0.90 -5.66 5.82
N ARG A 4 -0.12 -6.07 6.82
CA ARG A 4 -0.62 -6.39 8.16
C ARG A 4 -0.42 -5.29 9.20
N ARG A 5 -0.11 -4.05 8.76
CA ARG A 5 0.26 -2.95 9.68
C ARG A 5 -0.74 -1.81 9.74
N GLY A 6 -1.89 -1.98 9.14
CA GLY A 6 -3.02 -1.08 9.34
C GLY A 6 -3.50 -1.08 10.80
N ASN A 7 -4.63 -0.48 11.05
CA ASN A 7 -5.28 -0.56 12.35
C ASN A 7 -5.68 -2.01 12.68
N PHE A 8 -5.95 -2.29 13.95
CA PHE A 8 -6.32 -3.63 14.44
C PHE A 8 -7.45 -4.27 13.62
N PHE A 9 -8.46 -3.50 13.25
CA PHE A 9 -9.61 -3.98 12.49
C PHE A 9 -9.25 -4.39 11.06
N ALA A 10 -8.42 -3.58 10.38
CA ALA A 10 -7.90 -3.92 9.06
C ALA A 10 -7.06 -5.21 9.08
N ASN A 11 -6.19 -5.34 10.09
CA ASN A 11 -5.37 -6.54 10.28
C ASN A 11 -6.24 -7.78 10.54
N PHE A 12 -7.28 -7.64 11.35
CA PHE A 12 -8.23 -8.73 11.63
C PHE A 12 -8.90 -9.20 10.34
N ILE A 13 -9.46 -8.28 9.54
CA ILE A 13 -10.10 -8.62 8.26
C ILE A 13 -9.11 -9.28 7.30
N LEU A 14 -7.95 -8.67 7.09
CA LEU A 14 -6.94 -9.18 6.15
C LEU A 14 -6.41 -10.57 6.54
N PHE A 15 -6.27 -10.84 7.84
CA PHE A 15 -5.90 -12.15 8.32
C PHE A 15 -6.96 -13.21 7.96
N HIS A 16 -8.24 -12.91 8.22
CA HIS A 16 -9.33 -13.86 7.99
C HIS A 16 -9.63 -14.04 6.50
N VAL A 17 -9.46 -13.02 5.67
CA VAL A 17 -9.58 -13.15 4.21
C VAL A 17 -8.57 -14.16 3.66
N GLY A 18 -7.37 -14.24 4.22
CA GLY A 18 -6.35 -15.23 3.81
C GLY A 18 -6.61 -16.67 4.27
N LEU A 19 -7.62 -16.93 5.09
CA LEU A 19 -7.92 -18.27 5.58
C LEU A 19 -8.80 -19.06 4.58
N PRO A 20 -8.51 -20.35 4.32
CA PRO A 20 -9.37 -21.19 3.53
C PRO A 20 -10.76 -21.31 4.18
N LEU A 21 -11.80 -21.46 3.38
CA LEU A 21 -13.21 -21.58 3.75
C LEU A 21 -13.86 -20.29 4.26
N VAL A 22 -13.21 -19.52 5.15
CA VAL A 22 -13.80 -18.30 5.72
C VAL A 22 -13.43 -17.04 4.96
N GLY A 23 -12.40 -17.09 4.12
CA GLY A 23 -11.88 -15.92 3.39
C GLY A 23 -12.94 -15.26 2.49
N SER A 24 -13.77 -16.06 1.83
CA SER A 24 -14.87 -15.56 0.99
C SER A 24 -15.88 -14.76 1.81
N PHE A 25 -16.25 -15.23 3.00
CA PHE A 25 -17.16 -14.51 3.89
C PHE A 25 -16.57 -13.18 4.33
N PHE A 26 -15.32 -13.17 4.78
CA PHE A 26 -14.66 -11.92 5.22
C PHE A 26 -14.43 -10.95 4.08
N SER A 27 -14.17 -11.42 2.85
CA SER A 27 -14.05 -10.52 1.69
C SER A 27 -15.38 -9.87 1.31
N MET A 28 -16.52 -10.54 1.58
CA MET A 28 -17.86 -9.95 1.36
C MET A 28 -18.20 -8.84 2.37
N LEU A 29 -17.54 -8.79 3.53
CA LEU A 29 -17.70 -7.71 4.49
C LEU A 29 -17.05 -6.42 4.02
N GLU A 30 -16.18 -6.49 3.02
CA GLU A 30 -15.55 -5.32 2.44
C GLU A 30 -16.61 -4.41 1.81
N ASN A 31 -16.66 -3.18 2.25
CA ASN A 31 -17.59 -2.17 1.76
C ASN A 31 -16.90 -0.79 1.76
N LYS A 32 -17.58 0.20 1.18
CA LYS A 32 -17.05 1.56 1.06
C LYS A 32 -16.63 2.16 2.41
N PHE A 33 -17.34 1.87 3.49
CA PHE A 33 -17.02 2.38 4.82
C PHE A 33 -15.71 1.78 5.34
N ILE A 34 -15.54 0.47 5.23
CA ILE A 34 -14.31 -0.24 5.62
C ILE A 34 -13.14 0.23 4.77
N LEU A 35 -13.31 0.30 3.44
CA LEU A 35 -12.28 0.84 2.54
C LEU A 35 -11.85 2.25 2.94
N LYS A 36 -12.82 3.13 3.21
CA LYS A 36 -12.52 4.49 3.66
C LYS A 36 -11.64 4.50 4.91
N HIS A 37 -11.94 3.66 5.89
CA HIS A 37 -11.18 3.60 7.15
C HIS A 37 -9.76 3.04 6.93
N ILE A 38 -9.62 2.00 6.10
CA ILE A 38 -8.32 1.43 5.77
C ILE A 38 -7.48 2.47 5.02
N LEU A 39 -8.01 3.05 3.96
CA LEU A 39 -7.29 4.00 3.12
C LEU A 39 -6.92 5.29 3.88
N ALA A 40 -7.88 5.82 4.68
CA ALA A 40 -7.64 7.01 5.48
C ALA A 40 -6.50 6.82 6.50
N GLY A 41 -6.23 5.58 6.92
CA GLY A 41 -5.07 5.26 7.76
C GLY A 41 -3.72 5.48 7.08
N GLY A 42 -3.69 5.53 5.74
CA GLY A 42 -2.48 5.81 4.96
C GLY A 42 -2.23 7.28 4.65
N PHE A 43 -3.05 8.20 5.18
CA PHE A 43 -2.90 9.64 5.05
C PHE A 43 -2.63 10.28 6.40
N VAL A 44 -1.75 11.24 6.46
CA VAL A 44 -1.61 12.16 7.61
C VAL A 44 -2.81 13.11 7.63
N ASP A 45 -3.11 13.71 6.49
CA ASP A 45 -4.32 14.50 6.30
C ASP A 45 -5.40 13.67 5.60
N LYS A 46 -6.31 13.09 6.39
CA LYS A 46 -7.40 12.23 5.90
C LYS A 46 -8.37 12.94 4.94
N SER A 47 -8.40 14.28 4.93
CA SER A 47 -9.20 15.07 3.99
C SER A 47 -8.71 14.97 2.54
N LYS A 48 -7.45 14.56 2.36
CA LYS A 48 -6.81 14.36 1.05
C LYS A 48 -7.23 13.08 0.34
N LEU A 49 -7.94 12.17 1.01
CA LEU A 49 -8.48 10.97 0.35
C LEU A 49 -9.56 11.37 -0.67
N PRO A 50 -9.30 11.21 -1.99
CA PRO A 50 -10.24 11.68 -3.01
C PRO A 50 -11.53 10.86 -2.99
N LYS A 51 -12.68 11.55 -2.98
CA LYS A 51 -14.00 10.89 -2.95
C LYS A 51 -14.25 10.03 -4.18
N ASP A 52 -13.83 10.51 -5.36
CA ASP A 52 -14.01 9.79 -6.62
C ASP A 52 -13.16 8.51 -6.67
N TYR A 53 -11.93 8.57 -6.16
CA TYR A 53 -11.08 7.39 -6.01
C TYR A 53 -11.73 6.34 -5.09
N LEU A 54 -12.25 6.77 -3.94
CA LEU A 54 -12.97 5.89 -3.03
C LEU A 54 -14.23 5.28 -3.67
N ASN A 55 -14.98 6.07 -4.46
CA ASN A 55 -16.16 5.58 -5.19
C ASN A 55 -15.77 4.54 -6.24
N LEU A 56 -14.70 4.78 -6.97
CA LEU A 56 -14.16 3.84 -7.97
C LEU A 56 -13.78 2.50 -7.31
N LEU A 57 -13.03 2.54 -6.22
CA LEU A 57 -12.65 1.33 -5.48
C LEU A 57 -13.89 0.60 -4.95
N ALA A 58 -14.84 1.31 -4.35
CA ALA A 58 -16.08 0.72 -3.85
C ALA A 58 -16.91 0.06 -4.96
N SER A 59 -16.90 0.59 -6.18
CA SER A 59 -17.53 -0.05 -7.34
C SER A 59 -16.79 -1.30 -7.79
N THR A 60 -15.47 -1.33 -7.64
CA THR A 60 -14.62 -2.46 -8.03
C THR A 60 -14.85 -3.70 -7.16
N ILE A 61 -15.11 -3.53 -5.87
CA ILE A 61 -15.44 -4.63 -4.95
C ILE A 61 -16.63 -5.47 -5.45
N ARG A 62 -17.57 -4.83 -6.14
CA ARG A 62 -18.80 -5.48 -6.65
C ARG A 62 -18.62 -6.19 -7.98
N LYS A 63 -17.45 -6.10 -8.61
CA LYS A 63 -17.20 -6.73 -9.91
C LYS A 63 -17.05 -8.24 -9.74
N ARG A 64 -17.57 -8.97 -10.73
CA ARG A 64 -17.40 -10.43 -10.80
C ARG A 64 -15.91 -10.80 -10.76
N GLY A 65 -15.56 -11.76 -9.92
CA GLY A 65 -14.19 -12.23 -9.76
C GLY A 65 -13.35 -11.42 -8.77
N TYR A 66 -13.81 -10.27 -8.26
CA TYR A 66 -13.07 -9.48 -7.30
C TYR A 66 -12.64 -10.28 -6.07
N THR A 67 -13.60 -10.94 -5.41
CA THR A 67 -13.35 -11.76 -4.21
C THR A 67 -12.29 -12.84 -4.46
N PHE A 68 -12.40 -13.55 -5.57
CA PHE A 68 -11.43 -14.57 -5.94
C PHE A 68 -10.05 -14.00 -6.14
N HIS A 69 -9.92 -12.89 -6.88
CA HIS A 69 -8.67 -12.20 -7.10
C HIS A 69 -8.07 -11.70 -5.78
N PHE A 70 -8.86 -11.06 -4.94
CA PHE A 70 -8.42 -10.51 -3.67
C PHE A 70 -7.87 -11.59 -2.71
N ILE A 71 -8.58 -12.71 -2.59
CA ILE A 71 -8.13 -13.85 -1.79
C ILE A 71 -6.80 -14.40 -2.34
N ASN A 72 -6.68 -14.59 -3.64
CA ASN A 72 -5.44 -15.09 -4.26
C ASN A 72 -4.27 -14.15 -4.03
N VAL A 73 -4.48 -12.85 -4.18
CA VAL A 73 -3.46 -11.84 -3.91
C VAL A 73 -2.98 -11.92 -2.46
N LEU A 74 -3.90 -11.97 -1.49
CA LEU A 74 -3.55 -12.04 -0.07
C LEU A 74 -2.94 -13.38 0.34
N SER A 75 -3.38 -14.48 -0.23
CA SER A 75 -2.82 -15.82 0.07
C SER A 75 -1.38 -15.96 -0.42
N ASN A 76 -1.00 -15.20 -1.44
CA ASN A 76 0.35 -15.23 -2.02
C ASN A 76 1.26 -14.12 -1.48
N PHE A 77 0.91 -13.44 -0.38
CA PHE A 77 1.71 -12.31 0.13
C PHE A 77 3.16 -12.69 0.48
N GLN A 78 3.43 -13.94 0.85
CA GLN A 78 4.78 -14.43 1.13
C GLN A 78 5.69 -14.34 -0.11
N THR A 79 5.12 -14.56 -1.29
CA THR A 79 5.85 -14.42 -2.57
C THR A 79 6.38 -12.99 -2.73
N TRP A 80 5.60 -11.99 -2.35
CA TRP A 80 6.02 -10.58 -2.44
C TRP A 80 7.17 -10.26 -1.47
N ILE A 81 7.14 -10.84 -0.27
CA ILE A 81 8.25 -10.69 0.69
C ILE A 81 9.53 -11.27 0.09
N ASN A 82 9.45 -12.45 -0.50
CA ASN A 82 10.59 -13.13 -1.11
C ASN A 82 11.11 -12.39 -2.36
N CYS A 83 10.25 -11.65 -3.07
CA CYS A 83 10.64 -10.84 -4.22
C CYS A 83 11.59 -9.68 -3.88
N LYS A 84 11.81 -9.34 -2.62
CA LYS A 84 12.78 -8.31 -2.24
C LYS A 84 14.22 -8.60 -2.73
N ASN A 85 14.56 -9.85 -2.94
CA ASN A 85 15.87 -10.22 -3.47
C ASN A 85 16.07 -9.74 -4.93
N ILE A 86 14.98 -9.50 -5.65
CA ILE A 86 15.01 -8.92 -7.02
C ILE A 86 15.53 -7.48 -7.01
N TYR A 87 15.45 -6.77 -5.88
CA TYR A 87 15.94 -5.40 -5.77
C TYR A 87 17.42 -5.27 -6.11
N GLU A 88 18.24 -6.28 -5.79
CA GLU A 88 19.67 -6.29 -6.08
C GLU A 88 19.97 -6.40 -7.59
N THR A 89 19.00 -6.88 -8.38
CA THR A 89 19.13 -7.02 -9.84
C THR A 89 18.65 -5.80 -10.62
N VAL A 90 18.08 -4.79 -9.93
CA VAL A 90 17.61 -3.57 -10.59
C VAL A 90 18.81 -2.74 -11.04
N THR A 91 18.92 -2.54 -12.34
CA THR A 91 20.03 -1.79 -12.97
C THR A 91 19.62 -0.41 -13.50
N HIS A 92 18.32 -0.12 -13.53
CA HIS A 92 17.79 1.14 -14.00
C HIS A 92 17.94 2.25 -12.94
N PRO A 93 18.08 3.51 -13.36
CA PRO A 93 18.04 4.65 -12.46
C PRO A 93 16.80 4.59 -11.56
N THR A 94 17.01 4.62 -10.25
CA THR A 94 15.95 4.38 -9.28
C THR A 94 15.90 5.47 -8.23
N VAL A 95 14.73 6.04 -8.02
CA VAL A 95 14.45 7.02 -6.96
C VAL A 95 13.42 6.42 -6.00
N LEU A 96 13.73 6.41 -4.72
CA LEU A 96 12.87 5.87 -3.68
C LEU A 96 12.21 7.01 -2.91
N VAL A 97 10.89 7.00 -2.85
CA VAL A 97 10.12 8.06 -2.18
C VAL A 97 9.19 7.46 -1.14
N TYR A 98 9.27 7.95 0.10
CA TYR A 98 8.36 7.57 1.19
C TYR A 98 7.73 8.81 1.84
N GLY A 99 6.53 8.65 2.37
CA GLY A 99 6.01 9.57 3.36
C GLY A 99 6.68 9.34 4.74
N GLU A 100 6.83 10.40 5.52
CA GLU A 100 7.38 10.33 6.88
C GLU A 100 6.57 9.36 7.78
N ALA A 101 5.24 9.40 7.64
CA ALA A 101 4.29 8.54 8.35
C ALA A 101 3.80 7.35 7.50
N ASP A 102 4.65 6.85 6.59
CA ASP A 102 4.35 5.65 5.83
C ASP A 102 4.17 4.42 6.74
N TRP A 103 3.36 3.47 6.31
CA TRP A 103 3.13 2.20 7.03
C TRP A 103 4.38 1.33 7.16
N SER A 104 5.38 1.53 6.30
CA SER A 104 6.66 0.83 6.36
C SER A 104 7.47 1.27 7.58
N LYS A 105 8.18 0.34 8.21
CA LYS A 105 9.12 0.65 9.29
C LYS A 105 10.41 1.25 8.72
N SER A 106 11.10 2.07 9.53
CA SER A 106 12.39 2.64 9.14
C SER A 106 13.43 1.57 8.76
N SER A 107 13.45 0.43 9.47
CA SER A 107 14.33 -0.71 9.15
C SER A 107 14.04 -1.32 7.79
N GLU A 108 12.77 -1.37 7.36
CA GLU A 108 12.39 -1.91 6.04
C GLU A 108 12.72 -0.96 4.92
N ARG A 109 12.58 0.34 5.17
CA ARG A 109 13.00 1.39 4.23
C ARG A 109 14.50 1.36 4.03
N LEU A 110 15.26 1.18 5.13
CA LEU A 110 16.71 1.04 5.07
C LEU A 110 17.13 -0.22 4.31
N ASP A 111 16.48 -1.38 4.57
CA ASP A 111 16.74 -2.62 3.82
C ASP A 111 16.49 -2.44 2.31
N SER A 112 15.40 -1.78 1.94
CA SER A 112 15.12 -1.47 0.53
C SER A 112 16.17 -0.52 -0.07
N GLN A 113 16.61 0.49 0.68
CA GLN A 113 17.67 1.41 0.24
C GLN A 113 19.01 0.71 0.04
N THR A 114 19.33 -0.25 0.91
CA THR A 114 20.60 -1.01 0.83
C THR A 114 20.62 -1.96 -0.37
N LYS A 115 19.47 -2.58 -0.68
CA LYS A 115 19.36 -3.56 -1.79
C LYS A 115 19.26 -2.90 -3.15
N LEU A 116 18.62 -1.75 -3.24
CA LEU A 116 18.49 -0.99 -4.48
C LEU A 116 19.74 -0.13 -4.69
N LYS A 117 20.23 -0.10 -5.92
CA LYS A 117 21.25 0.88 -6.34
C LYS A 117 20.54 2.21 -6.62
N LEU A 118 20.34 3.00 -5.57
CA LEU A 118 19.56 4.22 -5.66
C LEU A 118 20.37 5.42 -6.19
N ASP A 119 19.77 6.18 -7.10
CA ASP A 119 20.26 7.53 -7.43
C ASP A 119 19.97 8.51 -6.30
N SER A 120 18.81 8.35 -5.68
CA SER A 120 18.42 9.14 -4.50
C SER A 120 17.26 8.52 -3.73
N HIS A 121 17.10 8.92 -2.47
CA HIS A 121 15.92 8.62 -1.69
C HIS A 121 15.37 9.88 -1.02
N HIS A 122 14.06 9.94 -0.89
CA HIS A 122 13.37 11.09 -0.34
C HIS A 122 12.33 10.68 0.68
N THR A 123 12.28 11.38 1.81
CA THR A 123 11.21 11.27 2.80
C THR A 123 10.42 12.57 2.82
N ILE A 124 9.14 12.49 2.44
CA ILE A 124 8.25 13.65 2.40
C ILE A 124 7.64 13.86 3.80
N LYS A 125 7.94 15.01 4.42
CA LYS A 125 7.41 15.37 5.74
C LYS A 125 5.89 15.56 5.70
N LYS A 126 5.23 15.23 6.82
CA LYS A 126 3.77 15.35 6.98
C LYS A 126 3.01 14.63 5.86
N CYS A 127 3.45 13.43 5.52
CA CYS A 127 2.92 12.64 4.42
C CYS A 127 2.87 11.16 4.83
N GLY A 128 1.78 10.51 4.49
CA GLY A 128 1.56 9.09 4.78
C GLY A 128 1.98 8.17 3.62
N HIS A 129 1.37 6.99 3.59
CA HIS A 129 1.65 5.95 2.60
C HIS A 129 1.30 6.36 1.16
N PHE A 130 0.22 7.13 0.99
CA PHE A 130 -0.25 7.57 -0.33
C PHE A 130 0.35 8.93 -0.73
N SER A 131 1.68 9.04 -0.73
CA SER A 131 2.40 10.29 -0.97
C SER A 131 2.02 10.98 -2.28
N PHE A 132 1.77 10.22 -3.35
CA PHE A 132 1.34 10.72 -4.65
C PHE A 132 -0.08 11.32 -4.67
N LEU A 133 -0.95 10.91 -3.74
CA LEU A 133 -2.29 11.50 -3.54
C LEU A 133 -2.25 12.65 -2.53
N GLU A 134 -1.46 12.53 -1.49
CA GLU A 134 -1.42 13.49 -0.39
C GLU A 134 -0.59 14.73 -0.73
N GLN A 135 0.55 14.55 -1.39
CA GLN A 135 1.46 15.62 -1.79
C GLN A 135 1.94 15.49 -3.25
N PRO A 136 1.02 15.49 -4.24
CA PRO A 136 1.35 15.21 -5.64
C PRO A 136 2.38 16.18 -6.24
N LYS A 137 2.35 17.46 -5.84
CA LYS A 137 3.32 18.46 -6.31
C LYS A 137 4.75 18.11 -5.92
N LYS A 138 4.96 17.71 -4.64
CA LYS A 138 6.30 17.31 -4.17
C LYS A 138 6.81 16.05 -4.84
N VAL A 139 5.93 15.07 -5.04
CA VAL A 139 6.30 13.84 -5.79
C VAL A 139 6.68 14.20 -7.23
N ALA A 140 5.90 15.06 -7.89
CA ALA A 140 6.19 15.51 -9.24
C ALA A 140 7.51 16.32 -9.35
N GLU A 141 7.82 17.15 -8.36
CA GLU A 141 9.09 17.89 -8.27
C GLU A 141 10.28 16.92 -8.18
N ILE A 142 10.18 15.90 -7.31
CA ILE A 142 11.22 14.86 -7.18
C ILE A 142 11.45 14.13 -8.51
N ILE A 143 10.37 13.76 -9.20
CA ILE A 143 10.45 13.07 -10.50
C ILE A 143 11.12 13.96 -11.56
N LYS A 144 10.79 15.26 -11.59
CA LYS A 144 11.31 16.21 -12.59
C LYS A 144 12.74 16.65 -12.33
N SER A 145 13.24 16.50 -11.11
CA SER A 145 14.63 16.86 -10.75
C SER A 145 15.68 15.86 -11.22
N LYS A 146 15.25 14.82 -11.92
CA LYS A 146 16.05 13.79 -12.56
C LYS A 146 15.98 13.90 -14.07
#